data_54c6dc7de5b6f09d133d6cf9f1a52f88
#
_entry.id   54c6dc7de5b6f09d133d6cf9f1a52f88
#
_cell.length_a   1.000
_cell.length_b   1.000
_cell.length_c   1.000
_cell.angle_alpha   90.00
_cell.angle_beta   90.00
_cell.angle_gamma   90.00
#
_symmetry.space_group_name_H-M   'P 1'
#
loop_
_entity.id
_entity.type
_entity.pdbx_description
1 polymer ?
#
loop_
_entity_poly.entity_id
_entity_poly.type
_entity_poly.pdbx_seq_one_letter_code
_entity_poly.pdbx_strand_id
1 'polypeptide(L)'
;MKYSSIVPLIGGESIAIMNKLNGQMPEEVLSYSDFEPNDNHYINYIREKGWQGDYIHLDENKNHKPKKVDMVNTVCPCAGLSTLSTHSAADKPANNWMYETAHFVLDKIQPRVFWGENAPRLAQKTGVPVVEKLRKIGEQYGYTFVLLKTKSLVQGYSQIRDRTFYFFFKGSQAPLLPYVNRWPNERIESVITSGPRSEADPMNYLPNQHTPSDLPFYRYILEELHGGINHREFYDTLEHSNNCFDYIEDNDSYDNLLPWLKEQGHERHYNIIDRMNKKIKAG
;
A
#
# COMPACT_ATOMS: atom_id res chain seq x y z
N MET A 1 3.34 -3.64 26.81
CA MET A 1 3.99 -4.43 25.72
C MET A 1 4.88 -3.46 24.95
N LYS A 2 6.20 -3.73 24.90
CA LYS A 2 7.14 -2.89 24.16
C LYS A 2 7.19 -3.30 22.70
N TYR A 3 7.31 -2.33 21.80
CA TYR A 3 7.45 -2.62 20.37
C TYR A 3 8.46 -1.70 19.68
N SER A 4 8.97 -2.16 18.55
CA SER A 4 9.77 -1.40 17.59
C SER A 4 9.22 -1.61 16.19
N SER A 5 9.48 -0.66 15.30
CA SER A 5 9.15 -0.77 13.88
C SER A 5 10.43 -0.88 13.06
N ILE A 6 10.42 -1.72 12.03
CA ILE A 6 11.52 -1.80 11.06
C ILE A 6 10.98 -1.62 9.66
N VAL A 7 11.58 -0.71 8.87
CA VAL A 7 11.09 -0.30 7.55
C VAL A 7 9.60 0.06 7.61
N PRO A 8 9.22 1.08 8.40
CA PRO A 8 7.81 1.44 8.59
C PRO A 8 7.16 2.08 7.36
N LEU A 9 7.95 2.61 6.43
CA LEU A 9 7.51 3.42 5.29
C LEU A 9 6.59 4.56 5.78
N ILE A 10 5.38 4.70 5.21
CA ILE A 10 4.41 5.72 5.65
C ILE A 10 3.79 5.45 7.04
N GLY A 11 4.11 4.33 7.68
CA GLY A 11 3.83 4.05 9.09
C GLY A 11 2.40 3.62 9.43
N GLY A 12 1.56 3.29 8.47
CA GLY A 12 0.15 2.94 8.74
C GLY A 12 -0.01 1.85 9.80
N GLU A 13 0.75 0.76 9.71
CA GLU A 13 0.74 -0.36 10.66
C GLU A 13 1.27 0.06 12.02
N SER A 14 2.34 0.84 12.03
CA SER A 14 2.96 1.35 13.27
C SER A 14 2.03 2.31 14.01
N ILE A 15 1.31 3.16 13.28
CA ILE A 15 0.28 4.05 13.84
C ILE A 15 -0.89 3.24 14.41
N ALA A 16 -1.28 2.16 13.71
CA ALA A 16 -2.34 1.28 14.20
C ALA A 16 -1.95 0.57 15.51
N ILE A 17 -0.68 0.14 15.66
CA ILE A 17 -0.14 -0.40 16.91
C ILE A 17 -0.18 0.66 18.00
N MET A 18 0.34 1.85 17.74
CA MET A 18 0.34 2.97 18.69
C MET A 18 -1.07 3.26 19.20
N ASN A 19 -2.06 3.34 18.32
CA ASN A 19 -3.45 3.58 18.69
C ASN A 19 -4.02 2.43 19.55
N LYS A 20 -3.68 1.18 19.25
CA LYS A 20 -4.12 0.02 20.05
C LYS A 20 -3.43 -0.09 21.39
N LEU A 21 -2.24 0.47 21.54
CA LEU A 21 -1.48 0.55 22.78
C LEU A 21 -1.66 1.89 23.53
N ASN A 22 -2.80 2.55 23.33
CA ASN A 22 -3.17 3.80 24.01
C ASN A 22 -2.11 4.92 23.86
N GLY A 23 -1.56 5.08 22.67
CA GLY A 23 -0.56 6.11 22.38
C GLY A 23 0.88 5.72 22.73
N GLN A 24 1.14 4.47 23.12
CA GLN A 24 2.51 4.02 23.38
C GLN A 24 3.34 4.14 22.11
N MET A 25 4.48 4.84 22.20
CA MET A 25 5.40 5.04 21.10
C MET A 25 6.35 3.85 20.96
N PRO A 26 6.97 3.63 19.75
CA PRO A 26 7.99 2.62 19.57
C PRO A 26 9.23 2.91 20.41
N GLU A 27 9.90 1.85 20.88
CA GLU A 27 11.19 1.98 21.62
C GLU A 27 12.29 2.53 20.71
N GLU A 28 12.30 2.12 19.45
CA GLU A 28 13.14 2.60 18.37
C GLU A 28 12.50 2.34 17.02
N VAL A 29 12.92 3.06 15.99
CA VAL A 29 12.57 2.79 14.60
C VAL A 29 13.84 2.46 13.84
N LEU A 30 13.84 1.31 13.20
CA LEU A 30 14.95 0.79 12.40
C LEU A 30 14.59 0.88 10.93
N SER A 31 15.54 1.15 10.07
CA SER A 31 15.34 1.17 8.63
C SER A 31 16.64 0.96 7.87
N TYR A 32 16.61 1.24 6.59
CA TYR A 32 17.77 1.33 5.72
C TYR A 32 17.70 2.69 5.00
N SER A 33 18.85 3.24 4.64
CA SER A 33 18.95 4.57 4.02
C SER A 33 18.06 4.73 2.76
N ASP A 34 17.90 3.65 1.98
CA ASP A 34 17.05 3.62 0.79
C ASP A 34 15.57 3.95 1.09
N PHE A 35 15.10 3.77 2.32
CA PHE A 35 13.70 3.99 2.71
C PHE A 35 13.47 5.32 3.43
N GLU A 36 14.50 6.06 3.76
CA GLU A 36 14.40 7.33 4.48
C GLU A 36 13.35 8.30 3.90
N PRO A 37 13.27 8.52 2.57
CA PRO A 37 12.29 9.44 2.02
C PRO A 37 10.84 9.05 2.33
N ASN A 38 10.56 7.74 2.40
CA ASN A 38 9.24 7.22 2.73
C ASN A 38 9.00 7.19 4.25
N ASP A 39 10.02 6.81 5.03
CA ASP A 39 9.94 6.71 6.47
C ASP A 39 9.78 8.08 7.15
N ASN A 40 10.30 9.14 6.54
CA ASN A 40 10.24 10.50 7.07
C ASN A 40 8.81 10.96 7.36
N HIS A 41 7.81 10.52 6.62
CA HIS A 41 6.40 10.79 6.92
C HIS A 41 6.01 10.26 8.30
N TYR A 42 6.36 9.00 8.58
CA TYR A 42 6.08 8.39 9.87
C TYR A 42 6.93 8.99 10.99
N ILE A 43 8.23 9.18 10.76
CA ILE A 43 9.16 9.73 11.74
C ILE A 43 8.73 11.13 12.17
N ASN A 44 8.38 12.01 11.24
CA ASN A 44 7.90 13.36 11.54
C ASN A 44 6.61 13.30 12.34
N TYR A 45 5.64 12.48 11.94
CA TYR A 45 4.39 12.31 12.65
C TYR A 45 4.57 11.88 14.12
N ILE A 46 5.44 10.90 14.42
CA ILE A 46 5.66 10.48 15.81
C ILE A 46 6.48 11.49 16.61
N ARG A 47 7.42 12.20 15.97
CA ARG A 47 8.19 13.29 16.60
C ARG A 47 7.28 14.45 17.01
N GLU A 48 6.36 14.87 16.15
CA GLU A 48 5.33 15.87 16.47
C GLU A 48 4.47 15.45 17.67
N LYS A 49 4.27 14.16 17.89
CA LYS A 49 3.59 13.59 19.07
C LYS A 49 4.50 13.40 20.28
N GLY A 50 5.74 13.89 20.22
CA GLY A 50 6.67 13.87 21.35
C GLY A 50 7.59 12.66 21.43
N TRP A 51 7.70 11.84 20.39
CA TRP A 51 8.65 10.72 20.36
C TRP A 51 10.10 11.21 20.36
N GLN A 52 10.90 10.69 21.30
CA GLN A 52 12.31 11.02 21.51
C GLN A 52 13.25 9.81 21.26
N GLY A 53 12.70 8.74 20.65
CA GLY A 53 13.47 7.53 20.40
C GLY A 53 14.43 7.66 19.21
N ASP A 54 15.21 6.60 18.99
CA ASP A 54 16.22 6.55 17.96
C ASP A 54 15.63 6.10 16.62
N TYR A 55 15.95 6.82 15.54
CA TYR A 55 15.75 6.38 14.17
C TYR A 55 17.10 5.99 13.57
N ILE A 56 17.27 4.72 13.23
CA ILE A 56 18.58 4.12 12.91
C ILE A 56 18.54 3.48 11.52
N HIS A 57 19.48 3.85 10.67
CA HIS A 57 19.74 3.17 9.40
C HIS A 57 20.73 2.02 9.64
N LEU A 58 20.31 0.78 9.42
CA LEU A 58 21.08 -0.43 9.72
C LEU A 58 22.26 -0.64 8.77
N ASP A 59 22.16 -0.17 7.54
CA ASP A 59 23.23 -0.20 6.54
C ASP A 59 24.39 0.73 6.92
N GLU A 60 24.12 1.85 7.56
CA GLU A 60 25.08 2.83 8.04
C GLU A 60 25.62 2.46 9.43
N ASN A 61 24.77 1.86 10.26
CA ASN A 61 25.06 1.57 11.67
C ASN A 61 25.16 0.05 11.93
N LYS A 62 26.07 -0.63 11.25
CA LYS A 62 26.25 -2.10 11.30
C LYS A 62 26.48 -2.68 12.71
N ASN A 63 26.98 -1.88 13.63
CA ASN A 63 27.24 -2.29 15.01
C ASN A 63 26.10 -1.93 15.98
N HIS A 64 24.98 -1.41 15.48
CA HIS A 64 23.84 -1.08 16.32
C HIS A 64 23.33 -2.31 17.06
N LYS A 65 23.12 -2.14 18.37
CA LYS A 65 22.52 -3.17 19.24
C LYS A 65 21.06 -2.83 19.46
N PRO A 66 20.15 -3.49 18.75
CA PRO A 66 18.72 -3.14 18.82
C PRO A 66 18.14 -3.41 20.21
N LYS A 67 17.17 -2.60 20.59
CA LYS A 67 16.44 -2.75 21.86
C LYS A 67 15.64 -4.06 21.85
N LYS A 68 15.63 -4.75 22.99
CA LYS A 68 14.79 -5.94 23.17
C LYS A 68 13.35 -5.51 23.41
N VAL A 69 12.44 -6.02 22.58
CA VAL A 69 11.02 -5.68 22.61
C VAL A 69 10.16 -6.95 22.48
N ASP A 70 8.88 -6.83 22.82
CA ASP A 70 7.92 -7.94 22.73
C ASP A 70 7.45 -8.16 21.28
N MET A 71 7.34 -7.08 20.51
CA MET A 71 6.81 -7.11 19.16
C MET A 71 7.61 -6.20 18.22
N VAL A 72 7.77 -6.66 16.97
CA VAL A 72 8.28 -5.84 15.87
C VAL A 72 7.32 -5.92 14.69
N ASN A 73 7.09 -4.80 14.02
CA ASN A 73 6.36 -4.76 12.76
C ASN A 73 7.21 -4.22 11.62
N THR A 74 6.85 -4.58 10.40
CA THR A 74 7.49 -4.11 9.18
C THR A 74 6.51 -3.92 8.03
N VAL A 75 6.86 -3.03 7.09
CA VAL A 75 6.18 -2.87 5.79
C VAL A 75 7.23 -2.96 4.69
N CYS A 76 7.75 -4.17 4.45
CA CYS A 76 8.75 -4.35 3.40
C CYS A 76 8.15 -4.07 2.02
N PRO A 77 8.96 -3.52 1.07
CA PRO A 77 8.51 -3.23 -0.28
C PRO A 77 7.80 -4.41 -0.96
N CYS A 78 6.65 -4.15 -1.54
CA CYS A 78 5.82 -5.17 -2.19
C CYS A 78 6.01 -5.25 -3.71
N ALA A 79 6.95 -4.51 -4.30
CA ALA A 79 7.13 -4.39 -5.74
C ALA A 79 7.33 -5.76 -6.45
N GLY A 80 7.93 -6.73 -5.76
CA GLY A 80 8.08 -8.10 -6.28
C GLY A 80 6.78 -8.90 -6.34
N LEU A 81 5.77 -8.56 -5.55
CA LEU A 81 4.52 -9.29 -5.38
C LEU A 81 3.28 -8.42 -5.63
N SER A 82 3.47 -7.17 -6.05
CA SER A 82 2.37 -6.25 -6.33
C SER A 82 1.55 -6.71 -7.54
N THR A 83 0.23 -6.58 -7.45
CA THR A 83 -0.67 -6.78 -8.59
C THR A 83 -0.52 -5.69 -9.65
N LEU A 84 0.06 -4.55 -9.28
CA LEU A 84 0.37 -3.45 -10.19
C LEU A 84 1.63 -3.72 -11.03
N SER A 85 2.50 -4.65 -10.58
CA SER A 85 3.69 -5.02 -11.33
C SER A 85 3.33 -5.98 -12.47
N THR A 86 3.69 -5.62 -13.69
CA THR A 86 3.54 -6.48 -14.88
C THR A 86 4.44 -7.72 -14.83
N HIS A 87 5.50 -7.66 -14.06
CA HIS A 87 6.52 -8.70 -13.93
C HIS A 87 6.74 -9.10 -12.47
N SER A 88 5.65 -9.31 -11.72
CA SER A 88 5.77 -9.82 -10.36
C SER A 88 6.27 -11.26 -10.39
N ALA A 89 7.34 -11.51 -9.66
CA ALA A 89 7.94 -12.84 -9.54
C ALA A 89 8.56 -13.01 -8.15
N ALA A 90 8.69 -14.25 -7.72
CA ALA A 90 9.26 -14.59 -6.41
C ALA A 90 10.76 -14.25 -6.30
N ASP A 91 11.48 -14.20 -7.41
CA ASP A 91 12.91 -13.91 -7.52
C ASP A 91 13.25 -12.41 -7.61
N LYS A 92 12.28 -11.53 -7.59
CA LYS A 92 12.53 -10.09 -7.63
C LYS A 92 13.37 -9.62 -6.43
N PRO A 93 14.40 -8.78 -6.67
CA PRO A 93 15.26 -8.25 -5.61
C PRO A 93 14.49 -7.57 -4.46
N ALA A 94 13.38 -6.92 -4.76
CA ALA A 94 12.53 -6.28 -3.75
C ALA A 94 12.03 -7.26 -2.65
N ASN A 95 11.95 -8.56 -2.93
CA ASN A 95 11.57 -9.56 -1.94
C ASN A 95 12.70 -9.85 -0.93
N ASN A 96 13.95 -9.50 -1.24
CA ASN A 96 15.08 -9.71 -0.34
C ASN A 96 14.92 -8.91 0.94
N TRP A 97 14.31 -7.74 0.89
CA TRP A 97 14.04 -6.94 2.08
C TRP A 97 13.23 -7.68 3.15
N MET A 98 12.28 -8.52 2.74
CA MET A 98 11.55 -9.37 3.70
C MET A 98 12.46 -10.38 4.37
N TYR A 99 13.40 -10.97 3.63
CA TYR A 99 14.32 -11.97 4.16
C TYR A 99 15.37 -11.36 5.08
N GLU A 100 16.01 -10.27 4.64
CA GLU A 100 17.01 -9.54 5.42
C GLU A 100 16.42 -9.00 6.72
N THR A 101 15.24 -8.39 6.63
CA THR A 101 14.53 -7.90 7.80
C THR A 101 14.15 -9.03 8.74
N ALA A 102 13.66 -10.17 8.23
CA ALA A 102 13.34 -11.32 9.05
C ALA A 102 14.59 -11.89 9.75
N HIS A 103 15.71 -12.09 9.02
CA HIS A 103 16.96 -12.53 9.61
C HIS A 103 17.42 -11.59 10.73
N PHE A 104 17.44 -10.29 10.47
CA PHE A 104 17.87 -9.31 11.46
C PHE A 104 16.98 -9.34 12.71
N VAL A 105 15.66 -9.27 12.53
CA VAL A 105 14.72 -9.21 13.66
C VAL A 105 14.76 -10.50 14.48
N LEU A 106 14.73 -11.67 13.84
CA LEU A 106 14.66 -12.95 14.53
C LEU A 106 16.00 -13.32 15.21
N ASP A 107 17.14 -12.88 14.65
CA ASP A 107 18.46 -13.10 15.25
C ASP A 107 18.79 -12.07 16.34
N LYS A 108 18.65 -10.79 16.03
CA LYS A 108 19.18 -9.71 16.88
C LYS A 108 18.17 -9.21 17.92
N ILE A 109 16.91 -9.03 17.57
CA ILE A 109 15.87 -8.54 18.48
C ILE A 109 15.24 -9.68 19.26
N GLN A 110 14.86 -10.76 18.57
CA GLN A 110 14.21 -11.96 19.12
C GLN A 110 12.87 -11.65 19.83
N PRO A 111 11.96 -10.89 19.20
CA PRO A 111 10.69 -10.53 19.82
C PRO A 111 9.81 -11.77 20.04
N ARG A 112 8.76 -11.63 20.85
CA ARG A 112 7.72 -12.69 20.96
C ARG A 112 6.93 -12.82 19.67
N VAL A 113 6.71 -11.69 18.98
CA VAL A 113 6.00 -11.63 17.69
C VAL A 113 6.73 -10.68 16.76
N PHE A 114 7.05 -11.17 15.57
CA PHE A 114 7.41 -10.32 14.43
C PHE A 114 6.37 -10.50 13.34
N TRP A 115 5.92 -9.40 12.75
CA TRP A 115 4.93 -9.45 11.69
C TRP A 115 5.13 -8.36 10.64
N GLY A 116 4.62 -8.63 9.44
CA GLY A 116 4.65 -7.65 8.37
C GLY A 116 3.45 -7.78 7.43
N GLU A 117 3.26 -6.76 6.62
CA GLU A 117 2.25 -6.67 5.58
C GLU A 117 2.91 -6.78 4.20
N ASN A 118 2.20 -7.36 3.24
CA ASN A 118 2.61 -7.34 1.85
C ASN A 118 1.40 -7.50 0.90
N ALA A 119 1.67 -7.43 -0.41
CA ALA A 119 0.67 -7.55 -1.45
C ALA A 119 -0.06 -8.92 -1.44
N PRO A 120 -1.28 -9.00 -1.97
CA PRO A 120 -2.08 -10.23 -1.98
C PRO A 120 -1.40 -11.42 -2.64
N ARG A 121 -0.50 -11.20 -3.60
CA ARG A 121 0.23 -12.27 -4.30
C ARG A 121 1.19 -13.05 -3.41
N LEU A 122 1.57 -12.52 -2.24
CA LEU A 122 2.33 -13.29 -1.25
C LEU A 122 1.58 -14.57 -0.83
N ALA A 123 0.26 -14.52 -0.70
CA ALA A 123 -0.59 -15.68 -0.37
C ALA A 123 -1.14 -16.41 -1.62
N GLN A 124 -0.58 -16.18 -2.78
CA GLN A 124 -0.95 -16.83 -4.05
C GLN A 124 0.19 -17.69 -4.58
N LYS A 125 -0.05 -18.42 -5.68
CA LYS A 125 0.94 -19.33 -6.30
C LYS A 125 2.29 -18.65 -6.55
N THR A 126 2.29 -17.41 -7.01
CA THR A 126 3.50 -16.62 -7.25
C THR A 126 4.32 -16.37 -5.97
N GLY A 127 3.67 -16.26 -4.81
CA GLY A 127 4.33 -15.99 -3.54
C GLY A 127 4.84 -17.24 -2.81
N VAL A 128 4.48 -18.45 -3.25
CA VAL A 128 4.88 -19.70 -2.57
C VAL A 128 6.37 -19.79 -2.28
N PRO A 129 7.28 -19.53 -3.25
CA PRO A 129 8.72 -19.61 -2.96
C PRO A 129 9.19 -18.60 -1.90
N VAL A 130 8.58 -17.41 -1.87
CA VAL A 130 8.87 -16.39 -0.86
C VAL A 130 8.42 -16.87 0.52
N VAL A 131 7.21 -17.38 0.61
CA VAL A 131 6.61 -17.93 1.85
C VAL A 131 7.45 -19.09 2.40
N GLU A 132 7.86 -20.02 1.54
CA GLU A 132 8.71 -21.15 1.96
C GLU A 132 10.06 -20.69 2.50
N LYS A 133 10.67 -19.69 1.86
CA LYS A 133 11.93 -19.12 2.34
C LYS A 133 11.74 -18.41 3.69
N LEU A 134 10.68 -17.62 3.86
CA LEU A 134 10.35 -16.98 5.14
C LEU A 134 10.09 -18.02 6.24
N ARG A 135 9.37 -19.11 5.93
CA ARG A 135 9.12 -20.20 6.87
C ARG A 135 10.43 -20.84 7.34
N LYS A 136 11.35 -21.17 6.41
CA LYS A 136 12.68 -21.72 6.74
C LYS A 136 13.49 -20.78 7.63
N ILE A 137 13.43 -19.46 7.36
CA ILE A 137 14.06 -18.46 8.23
C ILE A 137 13.44 -18.51 9.62
N GLY A 138 12.11 -18.57 9.74
CA GLY A 138 11.44 -18.71 11.02
C GLY A 138 11.89 -19.95 11.78
N GLU A 139 11.88 -21.11 11.14
CA GLU A 139 12.31 -22.40 11.71
C GLU A 139 13.78 -22.34 12.21
N GLN A 140 14.68 -21.72 11.43
CA GLN A 140 16.08 -21.54 11.80
C GLN A 140 16.25 -20.83 13.14
N TYR A 141 15.37 -19.87 13.46
CA TYR A 141 15.44 -19.08 14.70
C TYR A 141 14.43 -19.51 15.77
N GLY A 142 13.74 -20.64 15.57
CA GLY A 142 12.78 -21.18 16.52
C GLY A 142 11.43 -20.46 16.57
N TYR A 143 10.97 -19.98 15.41
CA TYR A 143 9.66 -19.32 15.24
C TYR A 143 8.71 -20.13 14.37
N THR A 144 7.44 -20.07 14.72
CA THR A 144 6.35 -20.58 13.89
C THR A 144 5.86 -19.48 12.95
N PHE A 145 5.86 -19.78 11.66
CA PHE A 145 5.42 -18.85 10.61
C PHE A 145 3.94 -19.06 10.26
N VAL A 146 3.18 -17.97 10.18
CA VAL A 146 1.74 -17.97 9.83
C VAL A 146 1.45 -16.89 8.80
N LEU A 147 0.57 -17.20 7.84
CA LEU A 147 0.00 -16.23 6.90
C LEU A 147 -1.46 -15.94 7.24
N LEU A 148 -1.85 -14.68 7.11
CA LEU A 148 -3.24 -14.24 7.20
C LEU A 148 -3.58 -13.40 5.97
N LYS A 149 -4.42 -13.93 5.09
CA LYS A 149 -4.99 -13.16 3.98
C LYS A 149 -6.19 -12.36 4.46
N THR A 150 -6.23 -11.08 4.16
CA THR A 150 -7.31 -10.19 4.60
C THR A 150 -7.93 -9.45 3.43
N LYS A 151 -9.19 -9.06 3.62
CA LYS A 151 -9.93 -8.15 2.74
C LYS A 151 -10.54 -7.07 3.59
N SER A 152 -10.18 -5.83 3.36
CA SER A 152 -10.67 -4.72 4.19
C SER A 152 -12.20 -4.62 4.19
N LEU A 153 -12.86 -4.87 3.04
CA LEU A 153 -14.31 -4.84 2.95
C LEU A 153 -14.99 -5.82 3.94
N VAL A 154 -14.50 -7.07 4.02
CA VAL A 154 -15.07 -8.07 4.94
C VAL A 154 -14.68 -7.84 6.40
N GLN A 155 -13.75 -6.94 6.65
CA GLN A 155 -13.37 -6.50 7.99
C GLN A 155 -14.11 -5.23 8.44
N GLY A 156 -15.04 -4.73 7.63
CA GLY A 156 -15.90 -3.61 7.98
C GLY A 156 -15.41 -2.24 7.49
N TYR A 157 -14.45 -2.20 6.58
CA TYR A 157 -13.97 -0.96 5.99
C TYR A 157 -14.60 -0.71 4.61
N SER A 158 -14.94 0.54 4.33
CA SER A 158 -15.57 0.96 3.07
C SER A 158 -14.57 1.09 1.91
N GLN A 159 -13.69 0.12 1.76
CA GLN A 159 -12.75 0.03 0.64
C GLN A 159 -12.47 -1.43 0.27
N ILE A 160 -12.13 -1.66 -1.00
CA ILE A 160 -11.70 -2.97 -1.48
C ILE A 160 -10.17 -2.98 -1.53
N ARG A 161 -9.55 -3.55 -0.48
CA ARG A 161 -8.11 -3.67 -0.38
C ARG A 161 -7.73 -5.04 0.18
N ASP A 162 -7.23 -5.89 -0.67
CA ASP A 162 -6.72 -7.20 -0.26
C ASP A 162 -5.27 -7.07 0.19
N ARG A 163 -4.94 -7.69 1.31
CA ARG A 163 -3.58 -7.73 1.85
C ARG A 163 -3.26 -9.09 2.44
N THR A 164 -1.97 -9.39 2.52
CA THR A 164 -1.44 -10.56 3.19
C THR A 164 -0.56 -10.11 4.33
N PHE A 165 -0.89 -10.54 5.54
CA PHE A 165 -0.04 -10.38 6.71
C PHE A 165 0.71 -11.68 6.95
N TYR A 166 1.97 -11.57 7.37
CA TYR A 166 2.77 -12.69 7.80
C TYR A 166 3.26 -12.46 9.22
N PHE A 167 3.30 -13.55 9.98
CA PHE A 167 3.64 -13.53 11.40
C PHE A 167 4.70 -14.59 11.69
N PHE A 168 5.60 -14.23 12.59
CA PHE A 168 6.54 -15.13 13.23
C PHE A 168 6.26 -15.11 14.73
N PHE A 169 5.78 -16.21 15.28
CA PHE A 169 5.54 -16.38 16.70
C PHE A 169 6.68 -17.18 17.31
N LYS A 170 7.32 -16.67 18.38
CA LYS A 170 8.42 -17.34 19.04
C LYS A 170 7.96 -18.66 19.65
N GLY A 171 8.62 -19.77 19.31
CA GLY A 171 8.29 -21.11 19.75
C GLY A 171 7.54 -21.92 18.68
N SER A 172 7.07 -23.12 19.10
CA SER A 172 6.46 -24.12 18.22
C SER A 172 4.94 -23.98 18.03
N GLN A 173 4.32 -22.96 18.63
CA GLN A 173 2.88 -22.75 18.57
C GLN A 173 2.55 -21.32 18.15
N ALA A 174 1.56 -21.18 17.29
CA ALA A 174 0.98 -19.90 16.93
C ALA A 174 -0.44 -19.79 17.53
N PRO A 175 -0.85 -18.58 17.95
CA PRO A 175 -2.22 -18.37 18.37
C PRO A 175 -3.17 -18.51 17.18
N LEU A 176 -4.42 -18.85 17.47
CA LEU A 176 -5.47 -18.78 16.47
C LEU A 176 -5.71 -17.30 16.13
N LEU A 177 -5.46 -16.93 14.86
CA LEU A 177 -5.74 -15.59 14.40
C LEU A 177 -7.23 -15.48 14.02
N PRO A 178 -8.03 -14.64 14.71
CA PRO A 178 -9.45 -14.53 14.40
C PRO A 178 -9.63 -13.83 13.04
N TYR A 179 -10.39 -14.46 12.16
CA TYR A 179 -10.91 -13.82 10.98
C TYR A 179 -12.24 -13.16 11.33
N VAL A 180 -12.19 -11.85 11.49
CA VAL A 180 -13.41 -11.07 11.83
C VAL A 180 -14.08 -10.68 10.52
N ASN A 181 -15.29 -11.22 10.32
CA ASN A 181 -16.15 -10.81 9.20
C ASN A 181 -17.14 -9.75 9.71
N ARG A 182 -17.00 -8.54 9.22
CA ARG A 182 -17.90 -7.43 9.54
C ARG A 182 -18.29 -6.73 8.24
N TRP A 183 -19.57 -6.41 8.11
CA TRP A 183 -20.01 -5.53 7.02
C TRP A 183 -19.62 -4.09 7.33
N PRO A 184 -19.30 -3.28 6.30
CA PRO A 184 -19.04 -1.85 6.49
C PRO A 184 -20.23 -1.19 7.19
N ASN A 185 -19.96 -0.50 8.29
CA ASN A 185 -20.99 0.25 9.02
C ASN A 185 -21.22 1.62 8.42
N GLU A 186 -20.29 2.10 7.61
CA GLU A 186 -20.32 3.44 7.01
C GLU A 186 -20.11 3.35 5.51
N ARG A 187 -20.86 4.16 4.79
CA ARG A 187 -20.61 4.37 3.37
C ARG A 187 -19.44 5.32 3.20
N ILE A 188 -18.72 5.19 2.08
CA ILE A 188 -17.56 6.03 1.79
C ILE A 188 -17.96 7.53 1.77
N GLU A 189 -19.16 7.83 1.33
CA GLU A 189 -19.71 9.19 1.29
C GLU A 189 -19.76 9.81 2.70
N SER A 190 -20.13 9.05 3.73
CA SER A 190 -20.16 9.56 5.10
C SER A 190 -18.77 9.84 5.65
N VAL A 191 -17.77 9.06 5.25
CA VAL A 191 -16.37 9.29 5.62
C VAL A 191 -15.84 10.56 4.96
N ILE A 192 -16.14 10.75 3.68
CA ILE A 192 -15.71 11.92 2.91
C ILE A 192 -16.39 13.20 3.39
N THR A 193 -17.66 13.12 3.80
CA THR A 193 -18.47 14.30 4.15
C THR A 193 -18.43 14.68 5.63
N SER A 194 -17.95 13.78 6.52
CA SER A 194 -18.02 13.97 7.98
C SER A 194 -16.85 14.76 8.60
N GLY A 195 -15.77 15.00 7.86
CA GLY A 195 -14.58 15.71 8.35
C GLY A 195 -14.60 17.21 8.05
N PRO A 196 -13.97 18.05 8.89
CA PRO A 196 -13.71 19.43 8.54
C PRO A 196 -12.79 19.45 7.32
N ARG A 197 -13.27 20.01 6.22
CA ARG A 197 -12.45 20.20 5.01
C ARG A 197 -11.52 21.38 5.26
N SER A 198 -10.21 21.13 5.29
CA SER A 198 -9.23 22.21 5.24
C SER A 198 -9.17 22.78 3.80
N GLU A 199 -8.70 24.01 3.67
CA GLU A 199 -8.43 24.62 2.34
C GLU A 199 -7.42 23.79 1.52
N ALA A 200 -6.57 23.01 2.21
CA ALA A 200 -5.60 22.10 1.60
C ALA A 200 -6.14 20.67 1.37
N ASP A 201 -7.43 20.41 1.64
CA ASP A 201 -8.02 19.09 1.37
C ASP A 201 -8.01 18.83 -0.15
N PRO A 202 -7.38 17.74 -0.63
CA PRO A 202 -7.39 17.39 -2.04
C PRO A 202 -8.80 17.28 -2.63
N MET A 203 -9.80 16.98 -1.80
CA MET A 203 -11.21 16.98 -2.22
C MET A 203 -11.76 18.38 -2.53
N ASN A 204 -11.10 19.45 -2.05
CA ASN A 204 -11.43 20.82 -2.46
C ASN A 204 -10.89 21.14 -3.85
N TYR A 205 -9.91 20.36 -4.33
CA TYR A 205 -9.34 20.44 -5.68
C TYR A 205 -9.98 19.43 -6.64
N LEU A 206 -10.79 18.50 -6.14
CA LEU A 206 -11.73 17.82 -7.02
C LEU A 206 -12.69 18.90 -7.48
N PRO A 207 -12.71 19.17 -8.77
CA PRO A 207 -13.13 20.47 -9.26
C PRO A 207 -14.63 20.65 -9.12
N ASN A 208 -15.03 21.25 -7.99
CA ASN A 208 -16.33 21.92 -7.95
C ASN A 208 -16.34 23.22 -8.78
N GLN A 209 -15.18 23.62 -9.27
CA GLN A 209 -15.02 24.83 -10.10
C GLN A 209 -14.83 24.49 -11.59
N HIS A 210 -14.33 23.29 -11.88
CA HIS A 210 -14.34 22.66 -13.19
C HIS A 210 -14.89 21.27 -12.94
N THR A 211 -16.19 21.18 -12.72
CA THR A 211 -16.78 19.88 -12.40
C THR A 211 -16.42 18.92 -13.52
N PRO A 212 -15.82 17.78 -13.20
CA PRO A 212 -15.56 16.75 -14.18
C PRO A 212 -16.80 16.31 -14.92
N SER A 213 -17.98 16.65 -14.37
CA SER A 213 -19.28 16.52 -15.05
C SER A 213 -19.37 17.34 -16.33
N ASP A 214 -18.61 18.42 -16.44
CA ASP A 214 -18.59 19.28 -17.62
C ASP A 214 -17.54 18.85 -18.64
N LEU A 215 -16.62 17.96 -18.25
CA LEU A 215 -15.62 17.37 -19.11
C LEU A 215 -15.95 15.90 -19.41
N PRO A 216 -16.54 15.56 -20.56
CA PRO A 216 -17.00 14.20 -20.88
C PRO A 216 -15.93 13.13 -20.71
N PHE A 217 -14.65 13.45 -21.01
CA PHE A 217 -13.53 12.53 -20.81
C PHE A 217 -13.27 12.23 -19.33
N TYR A 218 -13.37 13.23 -18.47
CA TYR A 218 -13.15 13.05 -17.04
C TYR A 218 -14.31 12.29 -16.38
N ARG A 219 -15.54 12.60 -16.77
CA ARG A 219 -16.71 11.82 -16.39
C ARG A 219 -16.54 10.38 -16.81
N TYR A 220 -16.09 10.15 -18.03
CA TYR A 220 -15.81 8.85 -18.57
C TYR A 220 -14.77 8.09 -17.71
N ILE A 221 -13.65 8.72 -17.34
CA ILE A 221 -12.66 8.12 -16.47
C ILE A 221 -13.25 7.80 -15.09
N LEU A 222 -13.97 8.74 -14.47
CA LEU A 222 -14.43 8.60 -13.09
C LEU A 222 -15.68 7.75 -12.92
N GLU A 223 -16.62 7.84 -13.84
CA GLU A 223 -17.94 7.21 -13.72
C GLU A 223 -17.99 5.85 -14.44
N GLU A 224 -17.31 5.71 -15.57
CA GLU A 224 -17.47 4.57 -16.46
C GLU A 224 -16.36 3.54 -16.36
N LEU A 225 -15.25 3.88 -15.69
CA LEU A 225 -14.09 2.98 -15.54
C LEU A 225 -14.27 1.88 -14.50
N HIS A 226 -15.44 1.69 -13.95
CA HIS A 226 -15.68 0.73 -12.88
C HIS A 226 -15.53 -0.75 -13.26
N GLY A 227 -15.22 -1.08 -14.48
CA GLY A 227 -15.40 -2.47 -14.85
C GLY A 227 -14.31 -3.15 -15.64
N GLY A 228 -13.11 -2.61 -15.82
CA GLY A 228 -12.27 -3.42 -16.64
C GLY A 228 -10.94 -2.91 -17.16
N ILE A 229 -10.46 -1.80 -16.70
CA ILE A 229 -9.10 -1.36 -16.97
C ILE A 229 -8.19 -1.88 -15.84
N ASN A 230 -7.04 -2.43 -16.19
CA ASN A 230 -6.06 -2.73 -15.18
C ASN A 230 -5.43 -1.43 -14.65
N HIS A 231 -4.85 -1.49 -13.46
CA HIS A 231 -4.29 -0.30 -12.80
C HIS A 231 -3.31 0.49 -13.67
N ARG A 232 -2.55 -0.19 -14.50
CA ARG A 232 -1.56 0.45 -15.36
C ARG A 232 -2.24 1.25 -16.47
N GLU A 233 -3.26 0.68 -17.10
CA GLU A 233 -4.05 1.38 -18.12
C GLU A 233 -4.73 2.62 -17.52
N PHE A 234 -5.21 2.51 -16.28
CA PHE A 234 -5.80 3.63 -15.56
C PHE A 234 -4.77 4.75 -15.29
N TYR A 235 -3.60 4.41 -14.75
CA TYR A 235 -2.54 5.41 -14.50
C TYR A 235 -2.00 6.01 -15.79
N ASP A 236 -1.77 5.22 -16.81
CA ASP A 236 -1.35 5.73 -18.12
C ASP A 236 -2.39 6.73 -18.69
N THR A 237 -3.66 6.45 -18.49
CA THR A 237 -4.75 7.34 -18.91
C THR A 237 -4.78 8.63 -18.10
N LEU A 238 -4.54 8.55 -16.77
CA LEU A 238 -4.44 9.72 -15.90
C LEU A 238 -3.21 10.57 -16.21
N GLU A 239 -2.06 9.96 -16.47
CA GLU A 239 -0.82 10.67 -16.80
C GLU A 239 -0.99 11.56 -18.03
N HIS A 240 -1.80 11.12 -18.99
CA HIS A 240 -2.12 11.89 -20.20
C HIS A 240 -3.46 12.62 -20.14
N SER A 241 -4.19 12.51 -19.04
CA SER A 241 -5.47 13.18 -18.88
C SER A 241 -5.31 14.71 -18.99
N ASN A 242 -4.24 15.28 -18.47
CA ASN A 242 -3.99 16.71 -18.56
C ASN A 242 -4.03 17.18 -20.01
N ASN A 243 -3.28 16.51 -20.91
CA ASN A 243 -3.29 16.86 -22.33
C ASN A 243 -4.68 16.66 -22.96
N CYS A 244 -5.41 15.65 -22.52
CA CYS A 244 -6.77 15.42 -23.01
C CYS A 244 -7.76 16.43 -22.44
N PHE A 245 -7.58 16.89 -21.20
CA PHE A 245 -8.40 17.94 -20.58
C PHE A 245 -8.15 19.27 -21.22
N ASP A 246 -6.90 19.66 -21.42
CA ASP A 246 -6.54 20.89 -22.13
C ASP A 246 -7.19 20.91 -23.52
N TYR A 247 -7.15 19.78 -24.24
CA TYR A 247 -7.80 19.66 -25.52
C TYR A 247 -9.33 19.82 -25.44
N ILE A 248 -9.98 19.19 -24.46
CA ILE A 248 -11.45 19.24 -24.30
C ILE A 248 -11.88 20.66 -23.86
N GLU A 249 -11.11 21.30 -22.96
CA GLU A 249 -11.34 22.66 -22.49
C GLU A 249 -11.25 23.67 -23.67
N ASP A 250 -10.24 23.50 -24.54
CA ASP A 250 -10.03 24.35 -25.70
C ASP A 250 -11.06 24.14 -26.82
N ASN A 251 -11.60 22.92 -26.94
CA ASN A 251 -12.42 22.54 -28.09
C ASN A 251 -13.88 22.22 -27.75
N ASP A 252 -14.25 22.22 -26.48
CA ASP A 252 -15.61 21.91 -25.99
C ASP A 252 -16.22 20.60 -26.55
N SER A 253 -15.37 19.64 -26.94
CA SER A 253 -15.82 18.46 -27.67
C SER A 253 -15.04 17.19 -27.36
N TYR A 254 -15.71 16.28 -26.68
CA TYR A 254 -15.22 14.90 -26.51
C TYR A 254 -15.21 14.09 -27.80
N ASP A 255 -16.12 14.39 -28.73
CA ASP A 255 -16.26 13.61 -29.97
C ASP A 255 -15.01 13.68 -30.85
N ASN A 256 -14.22 14.74 -30.71
CA ASN A 256 -12.99 14.94 -31.43
C ASN A 256 -11.75 14.38 -30.71
N LEU A 257 -11.88 13.91 -29.47
CA LEU A 257 -10.76 13.42 -28.67
C LEU A 257 -10.03 12.23 -29.31
N LEU A 258 -10.77 11.24 -29.78
CA LEU A 258 -10.17 10.06 -30.42
C LEU A 258 -9.43 10.41 -31.73
N PRO A 259 -10.02 11.18 -32.67
CA PRO A 259 -9.30 11.69 -33.82
C PRO A 259 -8.04 12.48 -33.45
N TRP A 260 -8.15 13.38 -32.48
CA TRP A 260 -7.04 14.19 -32.01
C TRP A 260 -5.89 13.33 -31.44
N LEU A 261 -6.18 12.35 -30.57
CA LEU A 261 -5.17 11.42 -30.03
C LEU A 261 -4.40 10.69 -31.12
N LYS A 262 -5.10 10.32 -32.20
CA LYS A 262 -4.51 9.65 -33.34
C LYS A 262 -3.63 10.62 -34.15
N GLU A 263 -4.09 11.83 -34.37
CA GLU A 263 -3.35 12.87 -35.10
C GLU A 263 -2.08 13.27 -34.36
N GLN A 264 -2.14 13.36 -33.01
CA GLN A 264 -0.97 13.67 -32.17
C GLN A 264 -0.02 12.48 -31.96
N GLY A 265 -0.30 11.32 -32.56
CA GLY A 265 0.54 10.13 -32.43
C GLY A 265 0.43 9.43 -31.07
N HIS A 266 -0.58 9.74 -30.27
CA HIS A 266 -0.86 9.10 -28.98
C HIS A 266 -1.58 7.75 -29.16
N GLU A 267 -1.05 6.88 -29.99
CA GLU A 267 -1.69 5.65 -30.44
C GLU A 267 -2.09 4.74 -29.26
N ARG A 268 -1.26 4.69 -28.22
CA ARG A 268 -1.54 3.88 -27.03
C ARG A 268 -2.80 4.38 -26.31
N HIS A 269 -2.94 5.68 -26.11
CA HIS A 269 -4.08 6.31 -25.44
C HIS A 269 -5.34 6.20 -26.28
N TYR A 270 -5.20 6.40 -27.60
CA TYR A 270 -6.29 6.14 -28.54
C TYR A 270 -6.84 4.72 -28.36
N ASN A 271 -5.97 3.70 -28.35
CA ASN A 271 -6.38 2.31 -28.21
C ASN A 271 -7.06 1.99 -26.87
N ILE A 272 -6.58 2.61 -25.78
CA ILE A 272 -7.21 2.46 -24.47
C ILE A 272 -8.63 3.05 -24.49
N ILE A 273 -8.77 4.30 -24.89
CA ILE A 273 -10.05 5.02 -24.88
C ILE A 273 -11.04 4.42 -25.89
N ASP A 274 -10.59 4.03 -27.08
CA ASP A 274 -11.44 3.36 -28.06
C ASP A 274 -11.97 2.02 -27.54
N ARG A 275 -11.12 1.23 -26.85
CA ARG A 275 -11.52 -0.02 -26.21
C ARG A 275 -12.56 0.21 -25.10
N MET A 276 -12.39 1.26 -24.31
CA MET A 276 -13.30 1.63 -23.26
C MET A 276 -14.65 2.04 -23.83
N ASN A 277 -14.66 2.89 -24.85
CA ASN A 277 -15.87 3.28 -25.57
C ASN A 277 -16.64 2.08 -26.15
N LYS A 278 -15.92 1.11 -26.70
CA LYS A 278 -16.54 -0.12 -27.22
C LYS A 278 -17.18 -0.95 -26.12
N LYS A 279 -16.56 -1.04 -24.93
CA LYS A 279 -17.13 -1.76 -23.78
C LYS A 279 -18.40 -1.09 -23.27
N ILE A 280 -18.44 0.23 -23.17
CA ILE A 280 -19.61 0.97 -22.72
C ILE A 280 -20.78 0.80 -23.72
N LYS A 281 -20.50 0.85 -25.00
CA LYS A 281 -21.53 0.68 -26.02
C LYS A 281 -22.07 -0.75 -26.11
N ALA A 282 -21.35 -1.73 -25.58
CA ALA A 282 -21.71 -3.13 -25.60
C ALA A 282 -22.41 -3.63 -24.33
N GLY A 283 -22.37 -2.87 -23.24
CA GLY A 283 -22.92 -3.23 -21.93
C GLY A 283 -24.17 -2.59 -21.54
#